data_2a63ab53ed9508a77aac6541abac25ec
#
_entry.id   2a63ab53ed9508a77aac6541abac25ec
#
_cell.length_a   1.000
_cell.length_b   1.000
_cell.length_c   1.000
_cell.angle_alpha   90.00
_cell.angle_beta   90.00
_cell.angle_gamma   90.00
#
_symmetry.space_group_name_H-M   'P 1'
#
loop_
_entity.id
_entity.type
_entity.pdbx_description
1 polymer ?
#
loop_
_entity_poly.entity_id
_entity_poly.type
_entity_poly.pdbx_seq_one_letter_code
_entity_poly.pdbx_strand_id
1 'polypeptide(L)'
;MQQITSIIILINSLSKTEKRYFQMMSNIQTGDKKYLWLFNIIASGCQVEDISEQFQAKYHNSSLSMAVKHLYRNIMDCLIHLRRKRDIQSKLFATFVEADILYERALFDDALAKLNKIKKISSIYEMDTLTLMARRQELKFINAMDFKNISEKQLIGKQMKIMEIMKYIRSSNLHSHLYDILKHRLFHRGYLRSEKQKNSMNDLILNELNLVANDSYKGFETQKLHLLFQSAYYLDSGNYKMAVRFYRTLIDLFENNKHLIINPPIYYLQALTGILTSLKTAGLYKEMPFFIDKLKEIAECDYVIDFITNVKTYIFLYQFTVYFNVGNFAAATALISEQADTHIKNLPLLSLDVQLDLFLTLTKLNIATRNYQEARKNMKKITGSGKMFYMLPTYRYARLLNLLLQAELKNYNFLENEIKSMKRDIRYEKNLYNTEKLLFKFIMRHHLLDQAKKREQLQKQLRKERPQIISNKYEQQLLVFFDFISWMESKLCNRPFEEILESNANS
;
A
#
# COMPACT_ATOMS: atom_id res chain seq x y z
N MET A 1 3.68 1.25 28.89
CA MET A 1 3.34 0.18 27.94
C MET A 1 3.59 0.59 26.49
N GLN A 2 3.04 1.65 25.95
CA GLN A 2 3.18 2.03 24.52
C GLN A 2 4.64 2.16 24.03
N GLN A 3 5.56 2.71 24.83
CA GLN A 3 6.98 2.85 24.46
C GLN A 3 7.71 1.50 24.38
N ILE A 4 7.36 0.51 25.22
CA ILE A 4 7.95 -0.82 25.20
C ILE A 4 7.49 -1.57 23.93
N THR A 5 6.21 -1.47 23.59
CA THR A 5 5.68 -2.08 22.35
C THR A 5 6.38 -1.51 21.11
N SER A 6 6.59 -0.19 21.04
CA SER A 6 7.28 0.45 19.91
C SER A 6 8.74 -0.01 19.78
N ILE A 7 9.48 -0.16 20.90
CA ILE A 7 10.87 -0.62 20.82
C ILE A 7 10.98 -2.10 20.42
N ILE A 8 10.01 -2.94 20.83
CA ILE A 8 9.94 -4.36 20.41
C ILE A 8 9.71 -4.45 18.90
N ILE A 9 8.77 -3.67 18.37
CA ILE A 9 8.51 -3.60 16.92
C ILE A 9 9.78 -3.16 16.19
N LEU A 10 10.45 -2.10 16.66
CA LEU A 10 11.69 -1.59 16.06
C LEU A 10 12.79 -2.66 16.05
N ILE A 11 13.03 -3.37 17.17
CA ILE A 11 14.07 -4.39 17.24
C ILE A 11 13.74 -5.60 16.36
N ASN A 12 12.48 -5.98 16.28
CA ASN A 12 12.05 -7.09 15.44
C ASN A 12 12.15 -6.76 13.95
N SER A 13 11.98 -5.47 13.57
CA SER A 13 12.14 -5.01 12.19
C SER A 13 13.60 -4.90 11.73
N LEU A 14 14.58 -4.93 12.65
CA LEU A 14 15.99 -4.83 12.30
C LEU A 14 16.47 -6.07 11.54
N SER A 15 17.19 -5.87 10.45
CA SER A 15 17.91 -6.90 9.72
C SER A 15 19.03 -7.53 10.59
N LYS A 16 19.49 -8.72 10.20
CA LYS A 16 20.63 -9.37 10.87
C LYS A 16 21.89 -8.49 10.89
N THR A 17 22.13 -7.76 9.81
CA THR A 17 23.26 -6.84 9.66
C THR A 17 23.14 -5.66 10.62
N GLU A 18 21.96 -5.07 10.76
CA GLU A 18 21.68 -3.94 11.65
C GLU A 18 21.81 -4.35 13.12
N LYS A 19 21.26 -5.52 13.50
CA LYS A 19 21.41 -6.08 14.85
C LYS A 19 22.88 -6.28 15.21
N ARG A 20 23.65 -6.86 14.28
CA ARG A 20 25.09 -7.08 14.47
C ARG A 20 25.87 -5.76 14.60
N TYR A 21 25.54 -4.77 13.76
CA TYR A 21 26.16 -3.46 13.81
C TYR A 21 25.87 -2.74 15.15
N PHE A 22 24.62 -2.76 15.60
CA PHE A 22 24.22 -2.20 16.89
C PHE A 22 24.99 -2.84 18.05
N GLN A 23 25.08 -4.18 18.08
CA GLN A 23 25.85 -4.90 19.11
C GLN A 23 27.34 -4.53 19.09
N MET A 24 27.95 -4.44 17.92
CA MET A 24 29.34 -4.03 17.75
C MET A 24 29.56 -2.61 18.30
N MET A 25 28.75 -1.64 17.92
CA MET A 25 28.84 -0.26 18.39
C MET A 25 28.61 -0.13 19.88
N SER A 26 27.64 -0.90 20.42
CA SER A 26 27.35 -0.94 21.85
C SER A 26 28.51 -1.56 22.68
N ASN A 27 29.27 -2.47 22.10
CA ASN A 27 30.41 -3.08 22.80
C ASN A 27 31.62 -2.13 22.92
N ILE A 28 31.76 -1.17 22.03
CA ILE A 28 32.82 -0.15 22.08
C ILE A 28 32.58 0.87 23.21
N GLN A 29 31.32 1.13 23.56
CA GLN A 29 31.00 2.07 24.64
C GLN A 29 31.37 1.47 26.00
N THR A 30 31.94 2.30 26.89
CA THR A 30 32.24 1.96 28.28
C THR A 30 31.07 2.35 29.18
N GLY A 31 30.83 1.58 30.26
CA GLY A 31 29.79 1.86 31.27
C GLY A 31 28.72 0.79 31.41
N ASP A 32 27.68 1.07 32.23
CA ASP A 32 26.58 0.14 32.52
C ASP A 32 25.64 0.01 31.33
N LYS A 33 25.63 -1.18 30.72
CA LYS A 33 24.95 -1.48 29.44
C LYS A 33 23.53 -2.03 29.63
N LYS A 34 22.73 -1.44 30.55
CA LYS A 34 21.33 -1.84 30.80
C LYS A 34 20.50 -1.90 29.51
N TYR A 35 20.74 -0.97 28.59
CA TYR A 35 20.08 -0.92 27.28
C TYR A 35 20.48 -2.12 26.37
N LEU A 36 21.73 -2.61 26.46
CA LEU A 36 22.18 -3.75 25.67
C LEU A 36 21.57 -5.06 26.20
N TRP A 37 21.46 -5.19 27.52
CA TRP A 37 20.76 -6.30 28.12
C TRP A 37 19.28 -6.33 27.67
N LEU A 38 18.61 -5.17 27.72
CA LEU A 38 17.22 -5.03 27.27
C LEU A 38 17.06 -5.39 25.76
N PHE A 39 18.00 -4.95 24.93
CA PHE A 39 18.04 -5.32 23.51
C PHE A 39 18.11 -6.85 23.32
N ASN A 40 19.00 -7.51 24.05
CA ASN A 40 19.21 -8.96 23.91
C ASN A 40 17.96 -9.76 24.35
N ILE A 41 17.30 -9.38 25.43
CA ILE A 41 16.05 -10.02 25.87
C ILE A 41 14.92 -9.83 24.85
N ILE A 42 14.75 -8.63 24.33
CA ILE A 42 13.74 -8.38 23.30
C ILE A 42 14.08 -9.17 22.02
N ALA A 43 15.34 -9.18 21.62
CA ALA A 43 15.78 -9.90 20.42
C ALA A 43 15.65 -11.43 20.54
N SER A 44 15.61 -11.98 21.75
CA SER A 44 15.35 -13.41 22.02
C SER A 44 13.86 -13.78 22.02
N GLY A 45 12.93 -12.81 21.85
CA GLY A 45 11.50 -13.06 21.74
C GLY A 45 10.73 -13.10 23.06
N CYS A 46 11.25 -12.47 24.12
CA CYS A 46 10.57 -12.39 25.41
C CYS A 46 9.25 -11.60 25.33
N GLN A 47 8.22 -12.02 26.06
CA GLN A 47 6.90 -11.36 26.10
C GLN A 47 6.97 -10.01 26.85
N VAL A 48 6.07 -9.09 26.49
CA VAL A 48 6.07 -7.70 27.03
C VAL A 48 5.94 -7.68 28.56
N GLU A 49 5.10 -8.54 29.11
CA GLU A 49 4.83 -8.68 30.54
C GLU A 49 6.09 -9.10 31.32
N ASP A 50 6.82 -10.09 30.79
CA ASP A 50 8.00 -10.65 31.41
C ASP A 50 9.20 -9.68 31.42
N ILE A 51 9.30 -8.79 30.41
CA ILE A 51 10.39 -7.81 30.30
C ILE A 51 10.47 -6.89 31.51
N SER A 52 9.32 -6.43 32.00
CA SER A 52 9.25 -5.51 33.14
C SER A 52 9.74 -6.19 34.44
N GLU A 53 9.30 -7.42 34.67
CA GLU A 53 9.67 -8.20 35.84
C GLU A 53 11.15 -8.56 35.84
N GLN A 54 11.65 -9.07 34.74
CA GLN A 54 13.06 -9.45 34.58
C GLN A 54 14.00 -8.25 34.68
N PHE A 55 13.58 -7.08 34.16
CA PHE A 55 14.37 -5.85 34.28
C PHE A 55 14.47 -5.38 35.73
N GLN A 56 13.35 -5.36 36.46
CA GLN A 56 13.33 -4.98 37.86
C GLN A 56 14.10 -5.96 38.75
N ALA A 57 13.99 -7.28 38.49
CA ALA A 57 14.73 -8.29 39.20
C ALA A 57 16.26 -8.12 39.06
N LYS A 58 16.73 -7.68 37.89
CA LYS A 58 18.16 -7.49 37.64
C LYS A 58 18.69 -6.11 38.02
N TYR A 59 17.85 -5.05 37.88
CA TYR A 59 18.25 -3.65 38.05
C TYR A 59 17.30 -2.93 38.99
N HIS A 60 17.26 -3.32 40.27
CA HIS A 60 16.31 -2.86 41.30
C HIS A 60 16.14 -1.33 41.39
N ASN A 61 17.22 -0.54 41.17
CA ASN A 61 17.22 0.93 41.31
C ASN A 61 17.19 1.66 39.96
N SER A 62 16.75 1.02 38.89
CA SER A 62 16.80 1.61 37.55
C SER A 62 15.43 1.71 36.91
N SER A 63 15.14 2.85 36.27
CA SER A 63 13.90 3.05 35.55
C SER A 63 13.95 2.33 34.19
N LEU A 64 13.05 1.39 33.98
CA LEU A 64 12.86 0.70 32.69
C LEU A 64 12.55 1.72 31.57
N SER A 65 11.74 2.75 31.85
CA SER A 65 11.41 3.80 30.88
C SER A 65 12.66 4.55 30.38
N MET A 66 13.63 4.82 31.29
CA MET A 66 14.89 5.46 30.91
C MET A 66 15.77 4.53 30.07
N ALA A 67 15.82 3.25 30.44
CA ALA A 67 16.57 2.24 29.67
C ALA A 67 16.00 2.07 28.25
N VAL A 68 14.66 2.05 28.09
CA VAL A 68 13.96 2.02 26.79
C VAL A 68 14.28 3.25 25.95
N LYS A 69 14.22 4.46 26.53
CA LYS A 69 14.58 5.70 25.80
C LYS A 69 16.03 5.70 25.35
N HIS A 70 16.94 5.23 26.20
CA HIS A 70 18.37 5.15 25.87
C HIS A 70 18.61 4.11 24.76
N LEU A 71 17.98 2.94 24.87
CA LEU A 71 18.03 1.92 23.82
C LEU A 71 17.51 2.45 22.49
N TYR A 72 16.36 3.10 22.47
CA TYR A 72 15.78 3.70 21.28
C TYR A 72 16.75 4.68 20.60
N ARG A 73 17.33 5.60 21.39
CA ARG A 73 18.29 6.60 20.87
C ARG A 73 19.49 5.91 20.24
N ASN A 74 20.10 4.95 20.93
CA ASN A 74 21.30 4.24 20.44
C ASN A 74 21.00 3.44 19.17
N ILE A 75 19.84 2.81 19.07
CA ILE A 75 19.42 2.12 17.83
C ILE A 75 19.28 3.13 16.70
N MET A 76 18.60 4.27 16.93
CA MET A 76 18.43 5.30 15.92
C MET A 76 19.75 5.89 15.45
N ASP A 77 20.69 6.16 16.34
CA ASP A 77 22.03 6.65 16.00
C ASP A 77 22.80 5.65 15.12
N CYS A 78 22.72 4.37 15.45
CA CYS A 78 23.30 3.30 14.63
C CYS A 78 22.65 3.22 13.23
N LEU A 79 21.32 3.29 13.16
CA LEU A 79 20.58 3.25 11.89
C LEU A 79 20.90 4.47 11.01
N ILE A 80 20.96 5.68 11.60
CA ILE A 80 21.35 6.91 10.90
C ILE A 80 22.78 6.77 10.33
N HIS A 81 23.72 6.25 11.13
CA HIS A 81 25.09 6.05 10.66
C HIS A 81 25.18 5.04 9.50
N LEU A 82 24.45 3.93 9.57
CA LEU A 82 24.39 2.96 8.47
C LEU A 82 23.73 3.55 7.22
N ARG A 83 22.65 4.29 7.40
CA ARG A 83 21.91 4.91 6.29
C ARG A 83 22.73 5.96 5.57
N ARG A 84 23.52 6.76 6.30
CA ARG A 84 24.46 7.74 5.73
C ARG A 84 25.43 7.13 4.72
N LYS A 85 25.80 5.85 4.87
CA LYS A 85 26.70 5.15 3.94
C LYS A 85 26.01 4.62 2.69
N ARG A 86 24.72 4.29 2.79
CA ARG A 86 23.95 3.60 1.73
C ARG A 86 23.05 4.53 0.92
N ASP A 87 22.47 5.54 1.55
CA ASP A 87 21.46 6.41 0.98
C ASP A 87 22.02 7.78 0.58
N ILE A 88 21.81 8.16 -0.68
CA ILE A 88 22.30 9.42 -1.25
C ILE A 88 21.72 10.64 -0.52
N GLN A 89 20.42 10.63 -0.22
CA GLN A 89 19.77 11.74 0.46
C GLN A 89 20.36 11.97 1.85
N SER A 90 20.52 10.92 2.64
CA SER A 90 21.16 10.98 3.97
C SER A 90 22.61 11.46 3.90
N LYS A 91 23.33 11.05 2.84
CA LYS A 91 24.70 11.51 2.59
C LYS A 91 24.75 13.00 2.26
N LEU A 92 23.80 13.51 1.46
CA LEU A 92 23.73 14.93 1.13
C LEU A 92 23.35 15.78 2.35
N PHE A 93 22.43 15.35 3.20
CA PHE A 93 22.14 16.04 4.47
C PHE A 93 23.37 16.11 5.38
N ALA A 94 24.12 15.02 5.50
CA ALA A 94 25.36 15.03 6.27
C ALA A 94 26.41 15.99 5.66
N THR A 95 26.53 16.02 4.33
CA THR A 95 27.42 16.98 3.64
C THR A 95 26.97 18.42 3.85
N PHE A 96 25.66 18.67 4.02
CA PHE A 96 25.14 19.99 4.33
C PHE A 96 25.60 20.45 5.72
N VAL A 97 25.49 19.58 6.73
CA VAL A 97 26.01 19.85 8.08
C VAL A 97 27.53 20.06 8.07
N GLU A 98 28.26 19.28 7.26
CA GLU A 98 29.72 19.49 7.08
C GLU A 98 30.02 20.88 6.53
N ALA A 99 29.21 21.39 5.58
CA ALA A 99 29.39 22.74 5.04
C ALA A 99 29.17 23.83 6.11
N ASP A 100 28.18 23.69 6.97
CA ASP A 100 27.92 24.62 8.08
C ASP A 100 29.08 24.61 9.10
N ILE A 101 29.58 23.43 9.49
CA ILE A 101 30.70 23.26 10.39
C ILE A 101 31.98 23.94 9.82
N LEU A 102 32.24 23.79 8.54
CA LEU A 102 33.40 24.41 7.88
C LEU A 102 33.24 25.94 7.84
N TYR A 103 32.05 26.42 7.53
CA TYR A 103 31.76 27.85 7.54
C TYR A 103 31.95 28.47 8.93
N GLU A 104 31.50 27.86 10.01
CA GLU A 104 31.69 28.30 11.40
C GLU A 104 33.18 28.37 11.80
N ARG A 105 34.03 27.61 11.12
CA ARG A 105 35.51 27.61 11.31
C ARG A 105 36.26 28.52 10.34
N ALA A 106 35.56 29.40 9.62
CA ALA A 106 36.09 30.30 8.61
C ALA A 106 36.80 29.58 7.41
N LEU A 107 36.51 28.29 7.18
CA LEU A 107 36.99 27.53 6.02
C LEU A 107 36.00 27.69 4.85
N PHE A 108 35.85 28.92 4.37
CA PHE A 108 34.78 29.33 3.45
C PHE A 108 34.85 28.63 2.10
N ASP A 109 36.04 28.47 1.52
CA ASP A 109 36.22 27.81 0.22
C ASP A 109 35.82 26.33 0.28
N ASP A 110 36.18 25.64 1.36
CA ASP A 110 35.80 24.27 1.60
C ASP A 110 34.28 24.13 1.83
N ALA A 111 33.68 25.06 2.57
CA ALA A 111 32.24 25.10 2.77
C ALA A 111 31.49 25.27 1.44
N LEU A 112 31.91 26.19 0.59
CA LEU A 112 31.35 26.41 -0.75
C LEU A 112 31.57 25.20 -1.66
N ALA A 113 32.73 24.52 -1.58
CA ALA A 113 32.99 23.29 -2.33
C ALA A 113 31.99 22.16 -1.93
N LYS A 114 31.66 22.02 -0.62
CA LYS A 114 30.65 21.08 -0.15
C LYS A 114 29.27 21.42 -0.71
N LEU A 115 28.81 22.68 -0.67
CA LEU A 115 27.56 23.11 -1.27
C LEU A 115 27.51 22.87 -2.79
N ASN A 116 28.60 23.10 -3.50
CA ASN A 116 28.72 22.81 -4.94
C ASN A 116 28.54 21.31 -5.22
N LYS A 117 29.12 20.44 -4.38
CA LYS A 117 28.93 18.99 -4.46
C LYS A 117 27.47 18.61 -4.24
N ILE A 118 26.80 19.19 -3.24
CA ILE A 118 25.37 18.94 -2.99
C ILE A 118 24.56 19.36 -4.22
N LYS A 119 24.74 20.58 -4.73
CA LYS A 119 24.01 21.08 -5.92
C LYS A 119 24.18 20.16 -7.14
N LYS A 120 25.39 19.66 -7.37
CA LYS A 120 25.68 18.76 -8.50
C LYS A 120 24.94 17.42 -8.34
N ILE A 121 25.06 16.79 -7.18
CA ILE A 121 24.47 15.47 -6.94
C ILE A 121 22.94 15.59 -6.86
N SER A 122 22.42 16.56 -6.10
CA SER A 122 20.98 16.74 -5.95
C SER A 122 20.27 17.06 -7.28
N SER A 123 20.95 17.74 -8.20
CA SER A 123 20.43 17.99 -9.55
C SER A 123 20.35 16.70 -10.40
N ILE A 124 21.33 15.79 -10.27
CA ILE A 124 21.31 14.49 -10.97
C ILE A 124 20.15 13.62 -10.49
N TYR A 125 19.83 13.68 -9.20
CA TYR A 125 18.74 12.90 -8.58
C TYR A 125 17.42 13.67 -8.49
N GLU A 126 17.27 14.79 -9.19
CA GLU A 126 16.09 15.67 -9.18
C GLU A 126 15.58 16.01 -7.76
N MET A 127 16.50 16.14 -6.80
CA MET A 127 16.20 16.54 -5.41
C MET A 127 16.10 18.05 -5.30
N ASP A 128 15.10 18.65 -5.94
CA ASP A 128 14.96 20.10 -6.10
C ASP A 128 14.96 20.86 -4.77
N THR A 129 14.35 20.31 -3.73
CA THR A 129 14.33 20.92 -2.40
C THR A 129 15.74 21.02 -1.81
N LEU A 130 16.56 19.97 -1.93
CA LEU A 130 17.95 20.00 -1.47
C LEU A 130 18.80 20.94 -2.31
N THR A 131 18.57 20.97 -3.63
CA THR A 131 19.22 21.91 -4.54
C THR A 131 18.90 23.35 -4.16
N LEU A 132 17.62 23.65 -3.85
CA LEU A 132 17.19 24.97 -3.39
C LEU A 132 17.85 25.34 -2.06
N MET A 133 17.86 24.43 -1.08
CA MET A 133 18.52 24.66 0.22
C MET A 133 20.01 25.00 0.04
N ALA A 134 20.73 24.20 -0.76
CA ALA A 134 22.15 24.41 -1.01
C ALA A 134 22.44 25.75 -1.72
N ARG A 135 21.59 26.17 -2.68
CA ARG A 135 21.75 27.46 -3.36
C ARG A 135 21.45 28.63 -2.42
N ARG A 136 20.45 28.53 -1.55
CA ARG A 136 20.18 29.58 -0.55
C ARG A 136 21.28 29.69 0.48
N GLN A 137 21.83 28.57 0.93
CA GLN A 137 22.96 28.56 1.86
C GLN A 137 24.22 29.12 1.22
N GLU A 138 24.48 28.82 -0.05
CA GLU A 138 25.56 29.43 -0.82
C GLU A 138 25.46 30.97 -0.84
N LEU A 139 24.28 31.51 -1.14
CA LEU A 139 24.05 32.96 -1.13
C LEU A 139 24.25 33.58 0.26
N LYS A 140 23.84 32.89 1.31
CA LYS A 140 24.04 33.31 2.70
C LYS A 140 25.54 33.39 3.03
N PHE A 141 26.31 32.38 2.63
CA PHE A 141 27.78 32.40 2.83
C PHE A 141 28.46 33.51 2.03
N ILE A 142 28.09 33.68 0.75
CA ILE A 142 28.60 34.74 -0.12
C ILE A 142 28.32 36.14 0.45
N ASN A 143 27.11 36.37 0.97
CA ASN A 143 26.70 37.62 1.63
C ASN A 143 27.55 37.87 2.87
N ALA A 144 27.77 36.88 3.70
CA ALA A 144 28.57 37.01 4.92
C ALA A 144 30.07 37.21 4.64
N MET A 145 30.50 36.97 3.40
CA MET A 145 31.87 37.25 2.89
C MET A 145 31.96 38.59 2.10
N ASP A 146 30.95 39.47 2.27
CA ASP A 146 30.85 40.77 1.58
C ASP A 146 30.96 40.65 0.05
N PHE A 147 30.39 39.58 -0.52
CA PHE A 147 30.37 39.28 -1.97
C PHE A 147 31.74 39.23 -2.63
N LYS A 148 32.81 38.89 -1.88
CA LYS A 148 34.17 38.79 -2.38
C LYS A 148 34.24 37.94 -3.65
N ASN A 149 34.82 38.49 -4.70
CA ASN A 149 35.00 37.85 -6.02
C ASN A 149 33.68 37.46 -6.76
N ILE A 150 32.57 38.10 -6.45
CA ILE A 150 31.28 37.87 -7.12
C ILE A 150 30.83 39.16 -7.80
N SER A 151 30.62 39.10 -9.12
CA SER A 151 30.04 40.21 -9.86
C SER A 151 28.52 40.25 -9.72
N GLU A 152 27.90 41.41 -9.88
CA GLU A 152 26.44 41.58 -9.88
C GLU A 152 25.75 40.64 -10.89
N LYS A 153 26.31 40.50 -12.09
CA LYS A 153 25.81 39.58 -13.13
C LYS A 153 25.80 38.12 -12.63
N GLN A 154 26.82 37.70 -11.93
CA GLN A 154 26.88 36.35 -11.35
C GLN A 154 25.86 36.16 -10.21
N LEU A 155 25.67 37.19 -9.38
CA LEU A 155 24.65 37.16 -8.31
C LEU A 155 23.23 37.04 -8.90
N ILE A 156 22.92 37.86 -9.91
CA ILE A 156 21.66 37.78 -10.64
C ILE A 156 21.47 36.37 -11.22
N GLY A 157 22.48 35.80 -11.87
CA GLY A 157 22.42 34.45 -12.42
C GLY A 157 22.18 33.36 -11.36
N LYS A 158 22.71 33.52 -10.14
CA LYS A 158 22.40 32.60 -9.01
C LYS A 158 20.98 32.73 -8.55
N GLN A 159 20.41 33.96 -8.47
CA GLN A 159 19.01 34.20 -8.10
C GLN A 159 18.05 33.65 -9.14
N MET A 160 18.33 33.81 -10.44
CA MET A 160 17.50 33.27 -11.53
C MET A 160 17.38 31.73 -11.44
N LYS A 161 18.49 31.04 -11.13
CA LYS A 161 18.46 29.57 -10.92
C LYS A 161 17.62 29.15 -9.72
N ILE A 162 17.59 29.95 -8.65
CA ILE A 162 16.69 29.71 -7.52
C ILE A 162 15.22 29.83 -7.94
N MET A 163 14.90 30.90 -8.69
CA MET A 163 13.54 31.12 -9.20
C MET A 163 13.05 29.99 -10.11
N GLU A 164 13.95 29.45 -10.94
CA GLU A 164 13.65 28.31 -11.81
C GLU A 164 13.31 27.06 -10.99
N ILE A 165 14.14 26.69 -10.00
CA ILE A 165 13.87 25.55 -9.13
C ILE A 165 12.55 25.72 -8.36
N MET A 166 12.26 26.93 -7.88
CA MET A 166 11.00 27.22 -7.21
C MET A 166 9.77 26.98 -8.12
N LYS A 167 9.89 27.20 -9.43
CA LYS A 167 8.81 26.87 -10.39
C LYS A 167 8.61 25.34 -10.44
N TYR A 168 9.66 24.54 -10.51
CA TYR A 168 9.55 23.06 -10.49
C TYR A 168 8.93 22.54 -9.19
N ILE A 169 9.41 23.04 -8.04
CA ILE A 169 8.85 22.67 -6.73
C ILE A 169 7.36 23.04 -6.65
N ARG A 170 6.98 24.22 -7.14
CA ARG A 170 5.57 24.63 -7.17
C ARG A 170 4.73 23.70 -8.06
N SER A 171 5.23 23.35 -9.23
CA SER A 171 4.55 22.44 -10.16
C SER A 171 4.34 21.07 -9.55
N SER A 172 5.39 20.44 -9.01
CA SER A 172 5.29 19.13 -8.36
C SER A 172 4.34 19.15 -7.16
N ASN A 173 4.34 20.22 -6.35
CA ASN A 173 3.40 20.38 -5.24
C ASN A 173 1.94 20.48 -5.69
N LEU A 174 1.66 21.15 -6.81
CA LEU A 174 0.29 21.25 -7.36
C LEU A 174 -0.21 19.86 -7.83
N HIS A 175 0.64 19.09 -8.52
CA HIS A 175 0.29 17.72 -8.92
C HIS A 175 0.14 16.79 -7.69
N SER A 176 1.02 16.91 -6.68
CA SER A 176 0.89 16.15 -5.42
C SER A 176 -0.43 16.46 -4.73
N HIS A 177 -0.80 17.74 -4.61
CA HIS A 177 -2.05 18.19 -4.02
C HIS A 177 -3.28 17.54 -4.69
N LEU A 178 -3.33 17.53 -6.02
CA LEU A 178 -4.43 16.89 -6.75
C LEU A 178 -4.48 15.38 -6.53
N TYR A 179 -3.32 14.73 -6.56
CA TYR A 179 -3.22 13.29 -6.32
C TYR A 179 -3.66 12.92 -4.89
N ASP A 180 -3.22 13.70 -3.90
CA ASP A 180 -3.58 13.46 -2.49
C ASP A 180 -5.09 13.65 -2.25
N ILE A 181 -5.72 14.68 -2.84
CA ILE A 181 -7.17 14.86 -2.76
C ILE A 181 -7.90 13.72 -3.46
N LEU A 182 -7.44 13.29 -4.64
CA LEU A 182 -8.02 12.14 -5.33
C LEU A 182 -7.98 10.90 -4.44
N LYS A 183 -6.82 10.56 -3.90
CA LYS A 183 -6.63 9.41 -2.98
C LYS A 183 -7.52 9.52 -1.75
N HIS A 184 -7.59 10.69 -1.13
CA HIS A 184 -8.45 10.93 0.02
C HIS A 184 -9.93 10.70 -0.32
N ARG A 185 -10.40 11.25 -1.46
CA ARG A 185 -11.81 11.05 -1.89
C ARG A 185 -12.12 9.58 -2.15
N LEU A 186 -11.21 8.86 -2.82
CA LEU A 186 -11.38 7.42 -3.11
C LEU A 186 -11.36 6.58 -1.84
N PHE A 187 -10.49 6.88 -0.89
CA PHE A 187 -10.42 6.17 0.39
C PHE A 187 -11.68 6.36 1.24
N HIS A 188 -12.17 7.60 1.38
CA HIS A 188 -13.31 7.91 2.25
C HIS A 188 -14.67 7.70 1.61
N ARG A 189 -14.80 7.84 0.29
CA ARG A 189 -16.06 7.62 -0.45
C ARG A 189 -16.20 6.20 -0.99
N GLY A 190 -15.13 5.43 -0.95
CA GLY A 190 -15.05 4.13 -1.59
C GLY A 190 -15.03 4.20 -3.12
N TYR A 191 -15.08 3.04 -3.76
CA TYR A 191 -15.06 2.95 -5.23
C TYR A 191 -16.25 3.64 -5.88
N LEU A 192 -16.03 4.25 -7.04
CA LEU A 192 -17.09 4.91 -7.82
C LEU A 192 -18.10 3.87 -8.34
N ARG A 193 -19.39 4.14 -8.16
CA ARG A 193 -20.48 3.20 -8.47
C ARG A 193 -21.46 3.75 -9.51
N SER A 194 -21.27 4.99 -9.95
CA SER A 194 -22.16 5.64 -10.90
C SER A 194 -21.49 6.81 -11.61
N GLU A 195 -22.01 7.18 -12.78
CA GLU A 195 -21.56 8.39 -13.51
C GLU A 195 -21.74 9.66 -12.67
N LYS A 196 -22.78 9.74 -11.82
CA LYS A 196 -22.96 10.87 -10.90
C LYS A 196 -21.81 11.02 -9.91
N GLN A 197 -21.34 9.91 -9.36
CA GLN A 197 -20.18 9.93 -8.46
C GLN A 197 -18.89 10.26 -9.22
N LYS A 198 -18.72 9.74 -10.45
CA LYS A 198 -17.61 10.10 -11.32
C LYS A 198 -17.61 11.61 -11.63
N ASN A 199 -18.77 12.20 -11.95
CA ASN A 199 -18.88 13.63 -12.20
C ASN A 199 -18.51 14.49 -10.98
N SER A 200 -18.61 13.97 -9.78
CA SER A 200 -18.12 14.66 -8.56
C SER A 200 -16.58 14.74 -8.45
N MET A 201 -15.85 14.15 -9.40
CA MET A 201 -14.39 14.26 -9.53
C MET A 201 -13.96 15.20 -10.69
N ASN A 202 -14.92 15.78 -11.42
CA ASN A 202 -14.63 16.63 -12.60
C ASN A 202 -13.79 17.87 -12.25
N ASP A 203 -13.95 18.41 -11.03
CA ASP A 203 -13.14 19.51 -10.53
C ASP A 203 -11.64 19.15 -10.50
N LEU A 204 -11.29 17.95 -10.06
CA LEU A 204 -9.90 17.48 -10.02
C LEU A 204 -9.34 17.25 -11.42
N ILE A 205 -10.14 16.67 -12.32
CA ILE A 205 -9.74 16.41 -13.72
C ILE A 205 -9.46 17.72 -14.46
N LEU A 206 -10.37 18.70 -14.33
CA LEU A 206 -10.20 20.00 -14.97
C LEU A 206 -8.97 20.74 -14.46
N ASN A 207 -8.72 20.69 -13.15
CA ASN A 207 -7.52 21.28 -12.57
C ASN A 207 -6.25 20.59 -13.04
N GLU A 208 -6.27 19.26 -13.15
CA GLU A 208 -5.12 18.49 -13.62
C GLU A 208 -4.83 18.77 -15.10
N LEU A 209 -5.85 18.82 -15.95
CA LEU A 209 -5.72 19.20 -17.37
C LEU A 209 -5.13 20.61 -17.53
N ASN A 210 -5.56 21.56 -16.70
CA ASN A 210 -5.02 22.92 -16.70
C ASN A 210 -3.54 22.96 -16.31
N LEU A 211 -3.10 22.13 -15.34
CA LEU A 211 -1.69 22.04 -14.97
C LEU A 211 -0.83 21.49 -16.11
N VAL A 212 -1.31 20.46 -16.79
CA VAL A 212 -0.60 19.86 -17.94
C VAL A 212 -0.51 20.83 -19.11
N ALA A 213 -1.60 21.58 -19.40
CA ALA A 213 -1.65 22.52 -20.51
C ALA A 213 -0.72 23.75 -20.32
N ASN A 214 -0.42 24.14 -19.07
CA ASN A 214 0.39 25.32 -18.75
C ASN A 214 1.90 25.05 -18.67
N ASP A 215 2.41 24.05 -19.40
CA ASP A 215 3.85 23.73 -19.52
C ASP A 215 4.56 23.40 -18.17
N SER A 216 3.76 23.12 -17.13
CA SER A 216 4.24 22.78 -15.79
C SER A 216 4.61 21.30 -15.65
N TYR A 217 4.68 20.57 -16.78
CA TYR A 217 4.81 19.11 -16.83
C TYR A 217 6.24 18.70 -17.21
N LYS A 218 7.21 19.12 -16.39
CA LYS A 218 8.63 18.77 -16.59
C LYS A 218 9.22 18.08 -15.36
N GLY A 219 10.16 17.17 -15.57
CA GLY A 219 10.84 16.42 -14.52
C GLY A 219 10.12 15.12 -14.14
N PHE A 220 10.90 14.21 -13.57
CA PHE A 220 10.45 12.87 -13.18
C PHE A 220 9.30 12.93 -12.15
N GLU A 221 9.46 13.78 -11.11
CA GLU A 221 8.50 13.85 -10.01
C GLU A 221 7.11 14.31 -10.50
N THR A 222 7.07 15.33 -11.36
CA THR A 222 5.82 15.85 -11.94
C THR A 222 5.16 14.81 -12.84
N GLN A 223 5.93 14.16 -13.72
CA GLN A 223 5.43 13.09 -14.60
C GLN A 223 4.90 11.90 -13.81
N LYS A 224 5.63 11.49 -12.76
CA LYS A 224 5.21 10.41 -11.85
C LYS A 224 3.86 10.73 -11.19
N LEU A 225 3.70 11.93 -10.64
CA LEU A 225 2.47 12.34 -9.96
C LEU A 225 1.28 12.44 -10.92
N HIS A 226 1.51 12.98 -12.12
CA HIS A 226 0.51 12.99 -13.18
C HIS A 226 0.04 11.57 -13.53
N LEU A 227 0.98 10.67 -13.83
CA LEU A 227 0.65 9.30 -14.20
C LEU A 227 -0.02 8.52 -13.06
N LEU A 228 0.38 8.76 -11.81
CA LEU A 228 -0.30 8.23 -10.62
C LEU A 228 -1.74 8.73 -10.52
N PHE A 229 -1.98 10.02 -10.76
CA PHE A 229 -3.32 10.61 -10.76
C PHE A 229 -4.19 9.98 -11.85
N GLN A 230 -3.72 9.97 -13.10
CA GLN A 230 -4.46 9.43 -14.23
C GLN A 230 -4.77 7.94 -14.05
N SER A 231 -3.77 7.15 -13.67
CA SER A 231 -3.95 5.70 -13.47
C SER A 231 -4.97 5.39 -12.37
N ALA A 232 -4.89 6.06 -11.22
CA ALA A 232 -5.84 5.89 -10.12
C ALA A 232 -7.25 6.31 -10.53
N TYR A 233 -7.40 7.48 -11.18
CA TYR A 233 -8.69 7.96 -11.64
C TYR A 233 -9.36 7.00 -12.63
N TYR A 234 -8.62 6.53 -13.64
CA TYR A 234 -9.18 5.61 -14.63
C TYR A 234 -9.52 4.23 -14.05
N LEU A 235 -8.72 3.73 -13.12
CA LEU A 235 -9.02 2.48 -12.41
C LEU A 235 -10.35 2.59 -11.66
N ASP A 236 -10.52 3.63 -10.85
CA ASP A 236 -11.73 3.81 -10.03
C ASP A 236 -12.97 4.22 -10.85
N SER A 237 -12.77 4.91 -11.98
CA SER A 237 -13.87 5.26 -12.89
C SER A 237 -14.33 4.10 -13.79
N GLY A 238 -13.74 2.92 -13.67
CA GLY A 238 -14.08 1.72 -14.43
C GLY A 238 -13.56 1.73 -15.88
N ASN A 239 -12.62 2.62 -16.21
CA ASN A 239 -11.95 2.60 -17.52
C ASN A 239 -10.61 1.84 -17.43
N TYR A 240 -10.71 0.53 -17.28
CA TYR A 240 -9.55 -0.33 -17.02
C TYR A 240 -8.52 -0.33 -18.16
N LYS A 241 -8.94 -0.17 -19.42
CA LYS A 241 -8.02 -0.08 -20.58
C LYS A 241 -7.11 1.15 -20.46
N MET A 242 -7.68 2.30 -20.10
CA MET A 242 -6.89 3.51 -19.87
C MET A 242 -6.02 3.39 -18.62
N ALA A 243 -6.54 2.79 -17.54
CA ALA A 243 -5.76 2.54 -16.34
C ALA A 243 -4.51 1.69 -16.64
N VAL A 244 -4.66 0.58 -17.34
CA VAL A 244 -3.54 -0.28 -17.77
C VAL A 244 -2.53 0.51 -18.60
N ARG A 245 -2.98 1.34 -19.55
CA ARG A 245 -2.10 2.18 -20.37
C ARG A 245 -1.27 3.14 -19.50
N PHE A 246 -1.91 3.88 -18.60
CA PHE A 246 -1.21 4.85 -17.74
C PHE A 246 -0.27 4.15 -16.74
N TYR A 247 -0.66 3.02 -16.16
CA TYR A 247 0.24 2.24 -15.31
C TYR A 247 1.45 1.69 -16.07
N ARG A 248 1.30 1.23 -17.32
CA ARG A 248 2.45 0.82 -18.16
C ARG A 248 3.40 1.98 -18.38
N THR A 249 2.89 3.14 -18.79
CA THR A 249 3.71 4.35 -18.96
C THR A 249 4.40 4.76 -17.65
N LEU A 250 3.74 4.62 -16.50
CA LEU A 250 4.33 4.89 -15.20
C LEU A 250 5.45 3.91 -14.85
N ILE A 251 5.25 2.61 -15.13
CA ILE A 251 6.28 1.58 -14.93
C ILE A 251 7.48 1.86 -15.83
N ASP A 252 7.26 2.17 -17.11
CA ASP A 252 8.32 2.54 -18.06
C ASP A 252 9.10 3.79 -17.58
N LEU A 253 8.39 4.79 -17.02
CA LEU A 253 9.02 5.97 -16.42
C LEU A 253 9.98 5.57 -15.29
N PHE A 254 9.58 4.68 -14.40
CA PHE A 254 10.42 4.18 -13.32
C PHE A 254 11.62 3.39 -13.85
N GLU A 255 11.39 2.49 -14.81
CA GLU A 255 12.45 1.62 -15.34
C GLU A 255 13.52 2.38 -16.13
N ASN A 256 13.11 3.43 -16.84
CA ASN A 256 14.03 4.33 -17.53
C ASN A 256 14.79 5.27 -16.59
N ASN A 257 14.31 5.47 -15.36
CA ASN A 257 14.87 6.39 -14.37
C ASN A 257 15.16 5.70 -13.03
N LYS A 258 15.75 4.51 -13.06
CA LYS A 258 16.01 3.69 -11.85
C LYS A 258 16.79 4.44 -10.77
N HIS A 259 17.69 5.36 -11.16
CA HIS A 259 18.49 6.16 -10.23
C HIS A 259 17.65 7.19 -9.44
N LEU A 260 16.45 7.54 -9.91
CA LEU A 260 15.52 8.46 -9.24
C LEU A 260 14.54 7.75 -8.28
N ILE A 261 14.56 6.42 -8.24
CA ILE A 261 13.68 5.64 -7.36
C ILE A 261 14.15 5.76 -5.92
N ILE A 262 13.28 6.29 -5.06
CA ILE A 262 13.53 6.39 -3.61
C ILE A 262 13.51 5.00 -2.98
N ASN A 263 14.39 4.75 -2.04
CA ASN A 263 14.50 3.49 -1.31
C ASN A 263 13.73 3.57 0.05
N PRO A 264 12.75 2.69 0.33
CA PRO A 264 12.20 1.61 -0.53
C PRO A 264 11.31 2.15 -1.66
N PRO A 265 11.15 1.42 -2.79
CA PRO A 265 10.46 1.90 -3.99
C PRO A 265 8.92 1.83 -3.87
N ILE A 266 8.36 2.59 -2.93
CA ILE A 266 6.92 2.54 -2.59
C ILE A 266 6.03 2.89 -3.79
N TYR A 267 6.37 3.94 -4.54
CA TYR A 267 5.57 4.35 -5.71
C TYR A 267 5.69 3.38 -6.89
N TYR A 268 6.86 2.74 -7.05
CA TYR A 268 7.02 1.68 -8.05
C TYR A 268 6.22 0.43 -7.67
N LEU A 269 6.23 0.04 -6.39
CA LEU A 269 5.35 -1.01 -5.88
C LEU A 269 3.87 -0.66 -6.10
N GLN A 270 3.47 0.59 -5.84
CA GLN A 270 2.11 1.06 -6.09
C GLN A 270 1.74 1.00 -7.58
N ALA A 271 2.66 1.30 -8.49
CA ALA A 271 2.44 1.17 -9.92
C ALA A 271 2.23 -0.30 -10.34
N LEU A 272 3.06 -1.22 -9.83
CA LEU A 272 2.93 -2.66 -10.10
C LEU A 272 1.65 -3.26 -9.53
N THR A 273 1.28 -2.92 -8.29
CA THR A 273 0.02 -3.37 -7.69
C THR A 273 -1.19 -2.76 -8.39
N GLY A 274 -1.08 -1.52 -8.85
CA GLY A 274 -2.12 -0.82 -9.61
C GLY A 274 -2.38 -1.44 -10.99
N ILE A 275 -1.33 -1.78 -11.74
CA ILE A 275 -1.51 -2.47 -13.02
C ILE A 275 -2.07 -3.87 -12.83
N LEU A 276 -1.59 -4.62 -11.83
CA LEU A 276 -2.11 -5.96 -11.52
C LEU A 276 -3.60 -5.90 -11.14
N THR A 277 -4.01 -4.90 -10.36
CA THR A 277 -5.43 -4.66 -10.03
C THR A 277 -6.24 -4.30 -11.30
N SER A 278 -5.68 -3.50 -12.20
CA SER A 278 -6.34 -3.11 -13.45
C SER A 278 -6.50 -4.30 -14.39
N LEU A 279 -5.47 -5.12 -14.54
CA LEU A 279 -5.48 -6.36 -15.35
C LEU A 279 -6.48 -7.38 -14.78
N LYS A 280 -6.45 -7.61 -13.46
CA LYS A 280 -7.42 -8.44 -12.76
C LYS A 280 -8.84 -7.99 -13.06
N THR A 281 -9.13 -6.68 -12.94
CA THR A 281 -10.49 -6.14 -13.12
C THR A 281 -10.91 -6.16 -14.60
N ALA A 282 -9.96 -6.07 -15.52
CA ALA A 282 -10.20 -6.24 -16.95
C ALA A 282 -10.33 -7.70 -17.40
N GLY A 283 -10.12 -8.68 -16.52
CA GLY A 283 -10.10 -10.11 -16.85
C GLY A 283 -8.86 -10.57 -17.62
N LEU A 284 -7.80 -9.76 -17.68
CA LEU A 284 -6.57 -10.02 -18.45
C LEU A 284 -5.56 -10.83 -17.61
N TYR A 285 -5.98 -11.97 -17.08
CA TYR A 285 -5.17 -12.79 -16.17
C TYR A 285 -3.87 -13.31 -16.82
N LYS A 286 -3.85 -13.52 -18.15
CA LYS A 286 -2.67 -14.01 -18.89
C LYS A 286 -1.50 -13.01 -18.88
N GLU A 287 -1.77 -11.72 -18.67
CA GLU A 287 -0.73 -10.69 -18.64
C GLU A 287 -0.16 -10.45 -17.22
N MET A 288 -0.84 -10.95 -16.19
CA MET A 288 -0.44 -10.72 -14.79
C MET A 288 0.91 -11.34 -14.41
N PRO A 289 1.29 -12.55 -14.87
CA PRO A 289 2.58 -13.18 -14.51
C PRO A 289 3.78 -12.28 -14.77
N PHE A 290 3.81 -11.54 -15.88
CA PHE A 290 4.88 -10.61 -16.21
C PHE A 290 5.13 -9.55 -15.10
N PHE A 291 4.05 -8.98 -14.53
CA PHE A 291 4.16 -7.97 -13.47
C PHE A 291 4.37 -8.60 -12.10
N ILE A 292 3.90 -9.84 -11.89
CA ILE A 292 4.21 -10.62 -10.69
C ILE A 292 5.72 -10.92 -10.63
N ASP A 293 6.36 -11.24 -11.75
CA ASP A 293 7.80 -11.49 -11.81
C ASP A 293 8.59 -10.21 -11.48
N LYS A 294 8.13 -9.03 -11.90
CA LYS A 294 8.73 -7.75 -11.45
C LYS A 294 8.60 -7.53 -9.92
N LEU A 295 7.50 -7.97 -9.30
CA LEU A 295 7.39 -7.96 -7.83
C LEU A 295 8.40 -8.94 -7.18
N LYS A 296 8.66 -10.10 -7.80
CA LYS A 296 9.69 -11.04 -7.31
C LYS A 296 11.09 -10.43 -7.36
N GLU A 297 11.43 -9.70 -8.44
CA GLU A 297 12.69 -8.96 -8.53
C GLU A 297 12.87 -7.98 -7.36
N ILE A 298 11.80 -7.24 -6.97
CA ILE A 298 11.83 -6.35 -5.81
C ILE A 298 12.00 -7.15 -4.51
N ALA A 299 11.38 -8.32 -4.38
CA ALA A 299 11.44 -9.15 -3.18
C ALA A 299 12.83 -9.77 -2.93
N GLU A 300 13.71 -9.82 -3.94
CA GLU A 300 15.10 -10.28 -3.85
C GLU A 300 16.07 -9.17 -3.42
N CYS A 301 15.64 -7.90 -3.44
CA CYS A 301 16.49 -6.77 -3.04
C CYS A 301 16.62 -6.64 -1.51
N ASP A 302 17.71 -6.03 -1.05
CA ASP A 302 17.97 -5.77 0.40
C ASP A 302 17.21 -4.53 0.88
N TYR A 303 15.88 -4.64 1.00
CA TYR A 303 15.02 -3.61 1.60
C TYR A 303 14.64 -3.99 3.04
N VAL A 304 14.00 -3.04 3.75
CA VAL A 304 13.48 -3.28 5.11
C VAL A 304 12.46 -4.42 5.12
N ILE A 305 12.47 -5.20 6.21
CA ILE A 305 11.72 -6.46 6.31
C ILE A 305 10.21 -6.27 6.09
N ASP A 306 9.64 -5.16 6.61
CA ASP A 306 8.21 -4.85 6.46
C ASP A 306 7.84 -4.65 4.99
N PHE A 307 8.67 -3.91 4.23
CA PHE A 307 8.46 -3.68 2.82
C PHE A 307 8.52 -5.00 2.03
N ILE A 308 9.57 -5.81 2.26
CA ILE A 308 9.71 -7.11 1.60
C ILE A 308 8.57 -8.06 1.95
N THR A 309 8.12 -8.05 3.21
CA THR A 309 6.99 -8.88 3.65
C THR A 309 5.70 -8.48 2.93
N ASN A 310 5.44 -7.19 2.78
CA ASN A 310 4.30 -6.70 1.99
C ASN A 310 4.43 -7.10 0.51
N VAL A 311 5.59 -6.94 -0.12
CA VAL A 311 5.82 -7.36 -1.52
C VAL A 311 5.56 -8.85 -1.70
N LYS A 312 6.10 -9.71 -0.84
CA LYS A 312 5.87 -11.18 -0.89
C LYS A 312 4.40 -11.52 -0.71
N THR A 313 3.69 -10.79 0.15
CA THR A 313 2.25 -11.02 0.34
C THR A 313 1.46 -10.57 -0.90
N TYR A 314 1.82 -9.47 -1.56
CA TYR A 314 1.21 -9.10 -2.85
C TYR A 314 1.45 -10.16 -3.93
N ILE A 315 2.67 -10.72 -4.03
CA ILE A 315 2.97 -11.83 -4.96
C ILE A 315 2.00 -12.99 -4.72
N PHE A 316 1.87 -13.43 -3.46
CA PHE A 316 0.95 -14.50 -3.07
C PHE A 316 -0.50 -14.17 -3.45
N LEU A 317 -1.00 -12.98 -3.11
CA LEU A 317 -2.38 -12.56 -3.38
C LEU A 317 -2.69 -12.49 -4.89
N TYR A 318 -1.75 -12.03 -5.72
CA TYR A 318 -1.97 -11.95 -7.16
C TYR A 318 -1.80 -13.32 -7.85
N GLN A 319 -0.89 -14.18 -7.41
CA GLN A 319 -0.80 -15.56 -7.87
C GLN A 319 -2.10 -16.33 -7.56
N PHE A 320 -2.58 -16.23 -6.31
CA PHE A 320 -3.88 -16.77 -5.96
C PHE A 320 -5.00 -16.25 -6.85
N THR A 321 -5.00 -14.94 -7.11
CA THR A 321 -6.03 -14.31 -7.97
C THR A 321 -6.06 -14.90 -9.37
N VAL A 322 -4.89 -15.16 -9.96
CA VAL A 322 -4.79 -15.80 -11.28
C VAL A 322 -5.41 -17.19 -11.24
N TYR A 323 -5.00 -18.05 -10.30
CA TYR A 323 -5.52 -19.41 -10.19
C TYR A 323 -7.01 -19.46 -9.89
N PHE A 324 -7.45 -18.67 -8.94
CA PHE A 324 -8.85 -18.68 -8.48
C PHE A 324 -9.84 -18.23 -9.56
N ASN A 325 -9.53 -17.14 -10.29
CA ASN A 325 -10.47 -16.59 -11.26
C ASN A 325 -10.53 -17.37 -12.57
N VAL A 326 -9.52 -18.19 -12.87
CA VAL A 326 -9.59 -19.13 -14.01
C VAL A 326 -10.17 -20.50 -13.62
N GLY A 327 -10.62 -20.68 -12.38
CA GLY A 327 -11.21 -21.92 -11.87
C GLY A 327 -10.21 -22.98 -11.41
N ASN A 328 -8.90 -22.75 -11.47
CA ASN A 328 -7.89 -23.71 -11.04
C ASN A 328 -7.76 -23.74 -9.49
N PHE A 329 -8.75 -24.34 -8.83
CA PHE A 329 -8.77 -24.41 -7.37
C PHE A 329 -7.72 -25.38 -6.80
N ALA A 330 -7.27 -26.34 -7.58
CA ALA A 330 -6.19 -27.24 -7.16
C ALA A 330 -4.88 -26.46 -6.97
N ALA A 331 -4.48 -25.64 -7.94
CA ALA A 331 -3.30 -24.77 -7.83
C ALA A 331 -3.45 -23.71 -6.74
N ALA A 332 -4.65 -23.12 -6.59
CA ALA A 332 -4.94 -22.16 -5.53
C ALA A 332 -4.81 -22.80 -4.12
N THR A 333 -5.27 -24.04 -3.96
CA THR A 333 -5.16 -24.79 -2.70
C THR A 333 -3.71 -25.15 -2.38
N ALA A 334 -2.93 -25.61 -3.37
CA ALA A 334 -1.51 -25.89 -3.21
C ALA A 334 -0.73 -24.64 -2.76
N LEU A 335 -0.97 -23.51 -3.42
CA LEU A 335 -0.35 -22.22 -3.06
C LEU A 335 -0.65 -21.81 -1.61
N ILE A 336 -1.92 -21.95 -1.17
CA ILE A 336 -2.32 -21.63 0.22
C ILE A 336 -1.65 -22.58 1.21
N SER A 337 -1.66 -23.89 0.95
CA SER A 337 -1.05 -24.88 1.86
C SER A 337 0.45 -24.67 2.04
N GLU A 338 1.13 -24.16 1.01
CA GLU A 338 2.57 -23.91 1.05
C GLU A 338 2.93 -22.60 1.77
N GLN A 339 2.17 -21.52 1.55
CA GLN A 339 2.63 -20.17 1.88
C GLN A 339 1.78 -19.43 2.93
N ALA A 340 0.51 -19.78 3.13
CA ALA A 340 -0.41 -19.01 3.98
C ALA A 340 0.07 -18.86 5.43
N ASP A 341 0.61 -19.91 6.03
CA ASP A 341 1.11 -19.88 7.42
C ASP A 341 2.24 -18.87 7.60
N THR A 342 3.11 -18.74 6.60
CA THR A 342 4.20 -17.75 6.62
C THR A 342 3.65 -16.32 6.63
N HIS A 343 2.64 -16.03 5.79
CA HIS A 343 2.00 -14.72 5.75
C HIS A 343 1.21 -14.43 7.03
N ILE A 344 0.53 -15.43 7.60
CA ILE A 344 -0.21 -15.30 8.87
C ILE A 344 0.74 -15.01 10.04
N LYS A 345 1.91 -15.65 10.11
CA LYS A 345 2.93 -15.37 11.14
C LYS A 345 3.45 -13.94 11.05
N ASN A 346 3.49 -13.36 9.86
CA ASN A 346 4.00 -12.02 9.60
C ASN A 346 2.91 -10.92 9.61
N LEU A 347 1.68 -11.22 10.04
CA LEU A 347 0.57 -10.25 10.09
C LEU A 347 0.93 -8.89 10.72
N PRO A 348 1.68 -8.82 11.85
CA PRO A 348 2.04 -7.54 12.45
C PRO A 348 2.88 -6.61 11.56
N LEU A 349 3.54 -7.16 10.54
CA LEU A 349 4.36 -6.42 9.57
C LEU A 349 3.56 -5.98 8.34
N LEU A 350 2.32 -6.44 8.18
CA LEU A 350 1.46 -6.13 7.05
C LEU A 350 0.58 -4.91 7.32
N SER A 351 0.33 -4.10 6.30
CA SER A 351 -0.67 -3.04 6.35
C SER A 351 -2.08 -3.63 6.51
N LEU A 352 -3.02 -2.87 7.09
CA LEU A 352 -4.37 -3.35 7.41
C LEU A 352 -5.16 -3.82 6.20
N ASP A 353 -4.98 -3.18 5.06
CA ASP A 353 -5.60 -3.54 3.79
C ASP A 353 -5.08 -4.90 3.28
N VAL A 354 -3.77 -5.15 3.37
CA VAL A 354 -3.15 -6.43 3.00
C VAL A 354 -3.57 -7.54 3.95
N GLN A 355 -3.68 -7.27 5.27
CA GLN A 355 -4.20 -8.23 6.24
C GLN A 355 -5.64 -8.64 5.91
N LEU A 356 -6.49 -7.66 5.59
CA LEU A 356 -7.89 -7.91 5.20
C LEU A 356 -7.95 -8.76 3.92
N ASP A 357 -7.17 -8.39 2.89
CA ASP A 357 -7.14 -9.13 1.63
C ASP A 357 -6.64 -10.57 1.81
N LEU A 358 -5.68 -10.80 2.71
CA LEU A 358 -5.21 -12.15 3.04
C LEU A 358 -6.33 -13.00 3.65
N PHE A 359 -7.03 -12.50 4.68
CA PHE A 359 -8.14 -13.25 5.28
C PHE A 359 -9.31 -13.47 4.31
N LEU A 360 -9.59 -12.50 3.45
CA LEU A 360 -10.62 -12.63 2.42
C LEU A 360 -10.23 -13.67 1.36
N THR A 361 -8.96 -13.74 0.99
CA THR A 361 -8.43 -14.74 0.06
C THR A 361 -8.61 -16.15 0.59
N LEU A 362 -8.23 -16.39 1.85
CA LEU A 362 -8.43 -17.68 2.51
C LEU A 362 -9.93 -18.03 2.64
N THR A 363 -10.76 -17.03 2.95
CA THR A 363 -12.20 -17.23 3.06
C THR A 363 -12.83 -17.58 1.71
N LYS A 364 -12.43 -16.90 0.62
CA LYS A 364 -12.95 -17.16 -0.75
C LYS A 364 -12.67 -18.58 -1.20
N LEU A 365 -11.45 -19.07 -1.04
CA LEU A 365 -11.14 -20.45 -1.43
C LEU A 365 -11.92 -21.45 -0.62
N ASN A 366 -11.99 -21.28 0.70
CA ASN A 366 -12.73 -22.21 1.57
C ASN A 366 -14.25 -22.22 1.28
N ILE A 367 -14.83 -21.10 0.84
CA ILE A 367 -16.21 -21.08 0.36
C ILE A 367 -16.35 -21.82 -0.96
N ALA A 368 -15.42 -21.57 -1.90
CA ALA A 368 -15.43 -22.20 -3.23
C ALA A 368 -15.29 -23.72 -3.15
N THR A 369 -14.44 -24.21 -2.25
CA THR A 369 -14.21 -25.65 -1.99
C THR A 369 -15.18 -26.27 -0.98
N ARG A 370 -16.23 -25.51 -0.56
CA ARG A 370 -17.25 -25.94 0.41
C ARG A 370 -16.72 -26.25 1.82
N ASN A 371 -15.55 -25.78 2.17
CA ASN A 371 -14.97 -25.89 3.52
C ASN A 371 -15.46 -24.75 4.41
N TYR A 372 -16.76 -24.70 4.70
CA TYR A 372 -17.42 -23.57 5.37
C TYR A 372 -16.95 -23.34 6.82
N GLN A 373 -16.46 -24.39 7.51
CA GLN A 373 -15.96 -24.23 8.88
C GLN A 373 -14.63 -23.45 8.92
N GLU A 374 -13.71 -23.75 8.01
CA GLU A 374 -12.47 -22.99 7.89
C GLU A 374 -12.74 -21.56 7.36
N ALA A 375 -13.65 -21.41 6.41
CA ALA A 375 -14.11 -20.08 5.97
C ALA A 375 -14.63 -19.24 7.15
N ARG A 376 -15.42 -19.85 8.07
CA ARG A 376 -15.93 -19.21 9.28
C ARG A 376 -14.82 -18.78 10.25
N LYS A 377 -13.79 -19.60 10.43
CA LYS A 377 -12.62 -19.25 11.28
C LYS A 377 -11.89 -18.02 10.73
N ASN A 378 -11.63 -17.99 9.43
CA ASN A 378 -10.98 -16.85 8.78
C ASN A 378 -11.85 -15.58 8.83
N MET A 379 -13.16 -15.72 8.58
CA MET A 379 -14.10 -14.60 8.67
C MET A 379 -14.20 -14.04 10.10
N LYS A 380 -14.11 -14.88 11.13
CA LYS A 380 -14.09 -14.43 12.54
C LYS A 380 -12.87 -13.56 12.86
N LYS A 381 -11.71 -13.77 12.20
CA LYS A 381 -10.54 -12.90 12.36
C LYS A 381 -10.82 -11.48 11.87
N ILE A 382 -11.65 -11.32 10.82
CA ILE A 382 -12.07 -10.01 10.31
C ILE A 382 -13.13 -9.39 11.24
N THR A 383 -14.21 -10.13 11.54
CA THR A 383 -15.35 -9.59 12.30
C THR A 383 -15.06 -9.45 13.80
N GLY A 384 -14.13 -10.23 14.34
CA GLY A 384 -13.69 -10.20 15.74
C GLY A 384 -12.63 -9.15 16.04
N SER A 385 -12.04 -8.50 15.04
CA SER A 385 -11.00 -7.46 15.19
C SER A 385 -11.58 -6.08 15.59
N GLY A 386 -12.79 -6.02 16.09
CA GLY A 386 -13.46 -4.77 16.46
C GLY A 386 -13.65 -3.84 15.25
N LYS A 387 -13.32 -2.56 15.42
CA LYS A 387 -13.49 -1.55 14.35
C LYS A 387 -12.28 -1.41 13.42
N MET A 388 -11.25 -2.25 13.57
CA MET A 388 -9.96 -2.08 12.90
C MET A 388 -10.08 -2.03 11.36
N PHE A 389 -10.92 -2.88 10.77
CA PHE A 389 -11.10 -2.95 9.32
C PHE A 389 -12.26 -2.09 8.78
N TYR A 390 -13.11 -1.51 9.65
CA TYR A 390 -14.34 -0.81 9.21
C TYR A 390 -14.10 0.40 8.32
N MET A 391 -12.94 1.04 8.47
CA MET A 391 -12.56 2.21 7.68
C MET A 391 -12.10 1.85 6.26
N LEU A 392 -11.81 0.57 5.99
CA LEU A 392 -11.31 0.15 4.69
C LEU A 392 -12.47 0.01 3.67
N PRO A 393 -12.31 0.55 2.45
CA PRO A 393 -13.34 0.40 1.39
C PRO A 393 -13.69 -1.07 1.09
N THR A 394 -12.72 -1.98 1.23
CA THR A 394 -12.85 -3.43 0.99
C THR A 394 -13.63 -4.15 2.10
N TYR A 395 -13.84 -3.54 3.27
CA TYR A 395 -14.61 -4.16 4.37
C TYR A 395 -16.05 -4.48 3.96
N ARG A 396 -16.62 -3.68 3.06
CA ARG A 396 -17.96 -3.98 2.50
C ARG A 396 -18.00 -5.33 1.79
N TYR A 397 -16.95 -5.68 1.06
CA TYR A 397 -16.85 -6.99 0.39
C TYR A 397 -16.75 -8.13 1.40
N ALA A 398 -16.06 -7.91 2.52
CA ALA A 398 -16.04 -8.87 3.62
C ALA A 398 -17.44 -9.14 4.16
N ARG A 399 -18.28 -8.11 4.33
CA ARG A 399 -19.68 -8.28 4.77
C ARG A 399 -20.51 -9.07 3.77
N LEU A 400 -20.36 -8.81 2.45
CA LEU A 400 -21.06 -9.58 1.42
C LEU A 400 -20.64 -11.05 1.41
N LEU A 401 -19.33 -11.31 1.53
CA LEU A 401 -18.81 -12.67 1.59
C LEU A 401 -19.26 -13.39 2.86
N ASN A 402 -19.37 -12.67 3.99
CA ASN A 402 -19.94 -13.22 5.22
C ASN A 402 -21.41 -13.57 5.08
N LEU A 403 -22.24 -12.73 4.42
CA LEU A 403 -23.64 -13.07 4.12
C LEU A 403 -23.75 -14.37 3.33
N LEU A 404 -22.91 -14.53 2.31
CA LEU A 404 -22.87 -15.77 1.53
C LEU A 404 -22.50 -16.97 2.41
N LEU A 405 -21.47 -16.85 3.22
CA LEU A 405 -21.04 -17.90 4.15
C LEU A 405 -22.13 -18.26 5.17
N GLN A 406 -22.80 -17.27 5.76
CA GLN A 406 -23.89 -17.53 6.71
C GLN A 406 -25.13 -18.16 6.04
N ALA A 407 -25.37 -17.89 4.75
CA ALA A 407 -26.41 -18.57 3.98
C ALA A 407 -26.10 -20.05 3.81
N GLU A 408 -24.84 -20.39 3.49
CA GLU A 408 -24.37 -21.79 3.40
C GLU A 408 -24.44 -22.51 4.76
N LEU A 409 -24.18 -21.79 5.85
CA LEU A 409 -24.30 -22.31 7.22
C LEU A 409 -25.75 -22.31 7.76
N LYS A 410 -26.73 -21.89 6.94
CA LYS A 410 -28.18 -21.83 7.29
C LYS A 410 -28.47 -20.92 8.50
N ASN A 411 -27.72 -19.89 8.74
CA ASN A 411 -27.88 -18.94 9.85
C ASN A 411 -28.83 -17.79 9.46
N TYR A 412 -30.13 -18.09 9.28
CA TYR A 412 -31.12 -17.17 8.71
C TYR A 412 -31.39 -15.94 9.60
N ASN A 413 -31.37 -16.06 10.92
CA ASN A 413 -31.56 -14.93 11.84
C ASN A 413 -30.45 -13.85 11.68
N PHE A 414 -29.22 -14.28 11.48
CA PHE A 414 -28.12 -13.37 11.20
C PHE A 414 -28.31 -12.65 9.85
N LEU A 415 -28.75 -13.39 8.83
CA LEU A 415 -28.89 -12.87 7.47
C LEU A 415 -29.87 -11.69 7.39
N GLU A 416 -31.04 -11.81 8.03
CA GLU A 416 -32.05 -10.73 8.04
C GLU A 416 -31.51 -9.47 8.68
N ASN A 417 -30.88 -9.59 9.84
CA ASN A 417 -30.34 -8.45 10.59
C ASN A 417 -29.23 -7.77 9.84
N GLU A 418 -28.30 -8.54 9.27
CA GLU A 418 -27.14 -8.00 8.55
C GLU A 418 -27.57 -7.33 7.23
N ILE A 419 -28.50 -7.91 6.47
CA ILE A 419 -29.06 -7.28 5.26
C ILE A 419 -29.77 -5.96 5.60
N LYS A 420 -30.55 -5.91 6.71
CA LYS A 420 -31.17 -4.66 7.18
C LYS A 420 -30.11 -3.62 7.56
N SER A 421 -29.05 -4.03 8.24
CA SER A 421 -27.92 -3.18 8.58
C SER A 421 -27.23 -2.63 7.33
N MET A 422 -26.83 -3.51 6.40
CA MET A 422 -26.18 -3.10 5.15
C MET A 422 -27.05 -2.14 4.34
N LYS A 423 -28.37 -2.37 4.26
CA LYS A 423 -29.29 -1.45 3.56
C LYS A 423 -29.38 -0.08 4.23
N ARG A 424 -29.25 0.02 5.57
CA ARG A 424 -29.21 1.31 6.27
C ARG A 424 -27.93 2.08 5.95
N ASP A 425 -26.79 1.42 6.00
CA ASP A 425 -25.48 2.02 5.67
C ASP A 425 -25.47 2.57 4.24
N ILE A 426 -26.13 1.85 3.31
CA ILE A 426 -26.22 2.22 1.89
C ILE A 426 -27.18 3.39 1.64
N ARG A 427 -28.22 3.59 2.47
CA ARG A 427 -29.06 4.79 2.35
C ARG A 427 -28.26 6.07 2.54
N TYR A 428 -27.21 6.05 3.34
CA TYR A 428 -26.23 7.14 3.46
C TYR A 428 -25.37 7.28 2.21
N GLU A 429 -24.99 6.18 1.53
CA GLU A 429 -24.13 6.18 0.34
C GLU A 429 -24.89 6.22 -1.00
N LYS A 430 -26.19 6.24 -1.01
CA LYS A 430 -27.17 6.43 -2.11
C LYS A 430 -27.18 5.43 -3.28
N ASN A 431 -26.26 4.44 -3.43
CA ASN A 431 -26.31 3.50 -4.56
C ASN A 431 -25.86 2.08 -4.20
N LEU A 432 -26.82 1.14 -4.20
CA LEU A 432 -26.55 -0.30 -4.22
C LEU A 432 -26.13 -0.77 -5.60
N TYR A 433 -25.12 -1.63 -5.70
CA TYR A 433 -24.89 -2.42 -6.89
C TYR A 433 -26.12 -3.31 -7.21
N ASN A 434 -26.37 -3.55 -8.49
CA ASN A 434 -27.44 -4.47 -8.88
C ASN A 434 -27.12 -5.90 -8.44
N THR A 435 -25.85 -6.29 -8.48
CA THR A 435 -25.35 -7.55 -7.92
C THR A 435 -25.71 -7.70 -6.44
N GLU A 436 -25.55 -6.65 -5.60
CA GLU A 436 -25.94 -6.69 -4.19
C GLU A 436 -27.45 -6.86 -3.99
N LYS A 437 -28.25 -6.14 -4.78
CA LYS A 437 -29.72 -6.27 -4.74
C LYS A 437 -30.17 -7.69 -5.07
N LEU A 438 -29.55 -8.26 -6.10
CA LEU A 438 -29.83 -9.63 -6.53
C LEU A 438 -29.37 -10.64 -5.48
N LEU A 439 -28.15 -10.47 -4.94
CA LEU A 439 -27.60 -11.32 -3.89
C LEU A 439 -28.47 -11.31 -2.63
N PHE A 440 -28.93 -10.14 -2.16
CA PHE A 440 -29.81 -10.07 -0.99
C PHE A 440 -31.15 -10.77 -1.23
N LYS A 441 -31.76 -10.64 -2.42
CA LYS A 441 -32.99 -11.38 -2.76
C LYS A 441 -32.75 -12.88 -2.82
N PHE A 442 -31.62 -13.31 -3.38
CA PHE A 442 -31.23 -14.70 -3.50
C PHE A 442 -31.02 -15.33 -2.11
N ILE A 443 -30.22 -14.69 -1.26
CA ILE A 443 -29.91 -15.18 0.09
C ILE A 443 -31.16 -15.32 0.95
N MET A 444 -32.06 -14.34 0.90
CA MET A 444 -33.35 -14.41 1.64
C MET A 444 -34.25 -15.56 1.18
N ARG A 445 -34.05 -16.08 -0.02
CA ARG A 445 -34.80 -17.20 -0.59
C ARG A 445 -33.99 -18.49 -0.68
N HIS A 446 -32.76 -18.50 -0.17
CA HIS A 446 -31.82 -19.62 -0.27
C HIS A 446 -32.42 -20.91 0.33
N HIS A 447 -33.15 -20.82 1.45
CA HIS A 447 -33.83 -21.93 2.09
C HIS A 447 -34.98 -22.55 1.24
N LEU A 448 -35.39 -21.89 0.16
CA LEU A 448 -36.46 -22.32 -0.74
C LEU A 448 -35.93 -22.96 -2.03
N LEU A 449 -34.62 -23.14 -2.17
CA LEU A 449 -34.00 -23.71 -3.38
C LEU A 449 -34.41 -25.18 -3.63
N ASP A 450 -34.81 -25.89 -2.59
CA ASP A 450 -35.32 -27.26 -2.71
C ASP A 450 -36.70 -27.32 -3.41
N GLN A 451 -37.43 -26.19 -3.49
CA GLN A 451 -38.72 -26.08 -4.17
C GLN A 451 -38.51 -25.77 -5.65
N ALA A 452 -38.79 -26.70 -6.56
CA ALA A 452 -38.53 -26.60 -8.00
C ALA A 452 -39.12 -25.31 -8.62
N LYS A 453 -40.36 -24.93 -8.31
CA LYS A 453 -40.99 -23.70 -8.85
C LYS A 453 -40.23 -22.41 -8.45
N LYS A 454 -39.79 -22.33 -7.18
CA LYS A 454 -39.06 -21.14 -6.69
C LYS A 454 -37.61 -21.08 -7.23
N ARG A 455 -36.99 -22.24 -7.37
CA ARG A 455 -35.68 -22.38 -8.02
C ARG A 455 -35.74 -21.90 -9.47
N GLU A 456 -36.76 -22.32 -10.24
CA GLU A 456 -36.97 -21.89 -11.63
C GLU A 456 -37.22 -20.37 -11.74
N GLN A 457 -38.00 -19.78 -10.82
CA GLN A 457 -38.25 -18.34 -10.77
C GLN A 457 -36.94 -17.56 -10.54
N LEU A 458 -36.08 -17.99 -9.60
CA LEU A 458 -34.77 -17.38 -9.33
C LEU A 458 -33.83 -17.54 -10.52
N GLN A 459 -33.88 -18.67 -11.22
CA GLN A 459 -33.07 -18.92 -12.42
C GLN A 459 -33.51 -17.99 -13.57
N LYS A 460 -34.81 -17.80 -13.80
CA LYS A 460 -35.30 -16.83 -14.79
C LYS A 460 -34.91 -15.41 -14.44
N GLN A 461 -34.96 -15.03 -13.16
CA GLN A 461 -34.51 -13.70 -12.70
C GLN A 461 -33.02 -13.51 -12.93
N LEU A 462 -32.17 -14.47 -12.56
CA LEU A 462 -30.73 -14.41 -12.75
C LEU A 462 -30.37 -14.25 -14.24
N ARG A 463 -30.97 -15.05 -15.11
CA ARG A 463 -30.76 -14.96 -16.57
C ARG A 463 -31.14 -13.60 -17.13
N LYS A 464 -32.19 -12.96 -16.63
CA LYS A 464 -32.62 -11.62 -17.05
C LYS A 464 -31.67 -10.52 -16.59
N GLU A 465 -31.19 -10.57 -15.35
CA GLU A 465 -30.37 -9.51 -14.75
C GLU A 465 -28.87 -9.64 -15.08
N ARG A 466 -28.36 -10.86 -15.32
CA ARG A 466 -26.95 -11.15 -15.62
C ARG A 466 -26.33 -10.28 -16.73
N PRO A 467 -26.94 -10.15 -17.94
CA PRO A 467 -26.33 -9.36 -19.01
C PRO A 467 -26.15 -7.87 -18.63
N GLN A 468 -27.11 -7.28 -17.92
CA GLN A 468 -27.06 -5.90 -17.46
C GLN A 468 -26.01 -5.68 -16.39
N ILE A 469 -25.78 -6.66 -15.53
CA ILE A 469 -24.74 -6.62 -14.48
C ILE A 469 -23.36 -6.74 -15.12
N ILE A 470 -23.15 -7.71 -16.00
CA ILE A 470 -21.85 -7.96 -16.64
C ILE A 470 -21.44 -6.80 -17.56
N SER A 471 -22.39 -6.16 -18.25
CA SER A 471 -22.09 -5.00 -19.11
C SER A 471 -21.80 -3.71 -18.35
N ASN A 472 -22.11 -3.64 -17.06
CA ASN A 472 -21.90 -2.46 -16.26
C ASN A 472 -20.48 -2.42 -15.65
N LYS A 473 -19.67 -1.47 -16.14
CA LYS A 473 -18.28 -1.30 -15.70
C LYS A 473 -18.10 -1.11 -14.18
N TYR A 474 -19.09 -0.55 -13.48
CA TYR A 474 -19.04 -0.36 -12.04
C TYR A 474 -19.31 -1.64 -11.25
N GLU A 475 -20.11 -2.57 -11.79
CA GLU A 475 -20.39 -3.86 -11.18
C GLU A 475 -19.16 -4.81 -11.25
N GLN A 476 -18.31 -4.64 -12.25
CA GLN A 476 -17.14 -5.50 -12.45
C GLN A 476 -16.18 -5.49 -11.26
N GLN A 477 -16.02 -4.37 -10.57
CA GLN A 477 -15.18 -4.29 -9.37
C GLN A 477 -15.62 -5.28 -8.28
N LEU A 478 -16.95 -5.42 -8.11
CA LEU A 478 -17.52 -6.37 -7.16
C LEU A 478 -17.41 -7.81 -7.64
N LEU A 479 -17.66 -8.08 -8.93
CA LEU A 479 -17.60 -9.42 -9.51
C LEU A 479 -16.17 -9.97 -9.54
N VAL A 480 -15.17 -9.12 -9.77
CA VAL A 480 -13.75 -9.52 -9.74
C VAL A 480 -13.27 -9.81 -8.32
N PHE A 481 -13.86 -9.18 -7.31
CA PHE A 481 -13.58 -9.52 -5.92
C PHE A 481 -14.04 -10.96 -5.62
N PHE A 482 -15.29 -11.28 -5.97
CA PHE A 482 -15.89 -12.62 -5.92
C PHE A 482 -17.04 -12.67 -6.92
N ASP A 483 -17.06 -13.69 -7.79
CA ASP A 483 -18.13 -13.84 -8.77
C ASP A 483 -19.41 -14.39 -8.10
N PHE A 484 -20.14 -13.47 -7.48
CA PHE A 484 -21.42 -13.77 -6.83
C PHE A 484 -22.47 -14.30 -7.82
N ILE A 485 -22.40 -13.90 -9.10
CA ILE A 485 -23.33 -14.34 -10.14
C ILE A 485 -23.09 -15.81 -10.44
N SER A 486 -21.86 -16.19 -10.71
CA SER A 486 -21.48 -17.59 -10.96
C SER A 486 -21.71 -18.47 -9.74
N TRP A 487 -21.50 -17.92 -8.52
CA TRP A 487 -21.86 -18.66 -7.30
C TRP A 487 -23.38 -18.92 -7.20
N MET A 488 -24.23 -17.93 -7.44
CA MET A 488 -25.69 -18.14 -7.47
C MET A 488 -26.10 -19.14 -8.55
N GLU A 489 -25.47 -19.08 -9.73
CA GLU A 489 -25.71 -20.03 -10.83
C GLU A 489 -25.33 -21.46 -10.44
N SER A 490 -24.20 -21.66 -9.73
CA SER A 490 -23.78 -22.97 -9.23
C SER A 490 -24.82 -23.62 -8.32
N LYS A 491 -25.48 -22.83 -7.48
CA LYS A 491 -26.54 -23.28 -6.58
C LYS A 491 -27.85 -23.60 -7.32
N LEU A 492 -28.19 -22.80 -8.33
CA LEU A 492 -29.40 -23.00 -9.13
C LEU A 492 -29.29 -24.18 -10.08
N CYS A 493 -28.11 -24.40 -10.69
CA CYS A 493 -27.87 -25.47 -11.64
C CYS A 493 -27.36 -26.77 -10.98
N ASN A 494 -27.06 -26.74 -9.70
CA ASN A 494 -26.42 -27.82 -8.94
C ASN A 494 -25.09 -28.30 -9.59
N ARG A 495 -24.32 -27.35 -10.10
CA ARG A 495 -22.98 -27.59 -10.70
C ARG A 495 -21.90 -27.06 -9.77
N PRO A 496 -20.68 -27.65 -9.77
CA PRO A 496 -19.54 -27.11 -9.07
C PRO A 496 -19.25 -25.66 -9.49
N PHE A 497 -18.89 -24.82 -8.53
CA PHE A 497 -18.56 -23.42 -8.80
C PHE A 497 -17.32 -23.29 -9.71
N GLU A 498 -16.36 -24.19 -9.54
CA GLU A 498 -15.16 -24.34 -10.36
C GLU A 498 -15.48 -24.47 -11.85
N GLU A 499 -16.34 -25.43 -12.24
CA GLU A 499 -16.74 -25.66 -13.63
C GLU A 499 -17.39 -24.43 -14.29
N ILE A 500 -18.15 -23.66 -13.50
CA ILE A 500 -18.80 -22.45 -14.03
C ILE A 500 -17.75 -21.34 -14.26
N LEU A 501 -16.78 -21.19 -13.36
CA LEU A 501 -15.68 -20.23 -13.57
C LEU A 501 -14.82 -20.61 -14.75
N GLU A 502 -14.44 -21.87 -14.90
CA GLU A 502 -13.68 -22.36 -16.06
C GLU A 502 -14.44 -22.12 -17.37
N SER A 503 -15.73 -22.39 -17.41
CA SER A 503 -16.55 -22.15 -18.61
C SER A 503 -16.62 -20.66 -18.97
N ASN A 504 -16.69 -19.77 -17.97
CA ASN A 504 -16.69 -18.32 -18.19
C ASN A 504 -15.32 -17.77 -18.58
N ALA A 505 -14.21 -18.36 -18.12
CA ALA A 505 -12.86 -17.96 -18.48
C ALA A 505 -12.47 -18.34 -19.92
N ASN A 506 -13.13 -19.38 -20.49
CA ASN A 506 -12.88 -19.87 -21.84
C ASN A 506 -13.85 -19.29 -22.90
N SER A 507 -14.87 -18.56 -22.47
CA SER A 507 -15.84 -17.86 -23.33
C SER A 507 -15.47 -16.38 -23.52
#